data_e4ecae2215d5b4f4e786364707bf8459
#
_entry.id   e4ecae2215d5b4f4e786364707bf8459
#
_cell.length_a   1.000
_cell.length_b   1.000
_cell.length_c   1.000
_cell.angle_alpha   90.00
_cell.angle_beta   90.00
_cell.angle_gamma   90.00
#
_symmetry.space_group_name_H-M   'P 1'
#
loop_
_entity.id
_entity.type
_entity.pdbx_description
1 polymer ?
#
loop_
_entity_poly.entity_id
_entity_poly.type
_entity_poly.pdbx_seq_one_letter_code
_entity_poly.pdbx_strand_id
1 'polypeptide(L)'
;MEIRLWRELLIPYELAVKDLVMKFKLLKKEHREKNLYSPIEQVTGRVKSINSILEKMQDKHVSWDELEEKIEDIAGVRIICQFCEDIEKVASLIRNRSDMKVLEEKDYVTQGKDSGYRSYHMIVSYCAETLTGKKEIHAEIQIRTLAMDFWATIEHSLQYKYKGNVPANLANRLTEAANSVLKLDEEMSLVRSEVMDAQKSMLHQSNLCLLYTSDAADE
;
A
#
# COMPACT_ATOMS: atom_id res chain seq x y z
N MET A 1 -30.34 -5.74 -18.99
CA MET A 1 -30.19 -6.75 -17.92
C MET A 1 -28.76 -6.77 -17.37
N GLU A 2 -27.72 -6.87 -18.19
CA GLU A 2 -26.31 -6.95 -17.76
C GLU A 2 -25.81 -5.78 -16.89
N ILE A 3 -26.10 -4.52 -17.27
CA ILE A 3 -25.62 -3.33 -16.53
C ILE A 3 -26.16 -3.30 -15.09
N ARG A 4 -27.39 -3.74 -14.87
CA ARG A 4 -27.97 -3.81 -13.53
C ARG A 4 -27.29 -4.87 -12.67
N LEU A 5 -26.98 -6.02 -13.25
CA LEU A 5 -26.29 -7.12 -12.59
C LEU A 5 -24.90 -6.70 -12.13
N TRP A 6 -24.13 -6.03 -13.02
CA TRP A 6 -22.80 -5.48 -12.64
C TRP A 6 -22.88 -4.44 -11.54
N ARG A 7 -23.89 -3.55 -11.56
CA ARG A 7 -24.08 -2.57 -10.51
C ARG A 7 -24.37 -3.24 -9.16
N GLU A 8 -25.27 -4.21 -9.14
CA GLU A 8 -25.62 -4.95 -7.92
C GLU A 8 -24.41 -5.73 -7.38
N LEU A 9 -23.59 -6.32 -8.24
CA LEU A 9 -22.36 -7.00 -7.89
C LEU A 9 -21.31 -6.04 -7.27
N LEU A 10 -21.10 -4.84 -7.85
CA LEU A 10 -19.99 -3.97 -7.49
C LEU A 10 -20.28 -3.07 -6.27
N ILE A 11 -21.55 -2.81 -5.91
CA ILE A 11 -21.91 -2.00 -4.73
C ILE A 11 -21.18 -2.44 -3.45
N PRO A 12 -21.17 -3.74 -3.07
CA PRO A 12 -20.47 -4.18 -1.87
C PRO A 12 -18.95 -3.89 -1.91
N TYR A 13 -18.33 -4.02 -3.09
CA TYR A 13 -16.91 -3.71 -3.30
C TYR A 13 -16.64 -2.21 -3.18
N GLU A 14 -17.54 -1.35 -3.69
CA GLU A 14 -17.44 0.10 -3.52
C GLU A 14 -17.53 0.51 -2.05
N LEU A 15 -18.43 -0.11 -1.28
CA LEU A 15 -18.55 0.11 0.15
C LEU A 15 -17.27 -0.32 0.87
N ALA A 16 -16.79 -1.54 0.62
CA ALA A 16 -15.55 -2.05 1.21
C ALA A 16 -14.36 -1.14 0.94
N VAL A 17 -14.19 -0.66 -0.31
CA VAL A 17 -13.11 0.27 -0.68
C VAL A 17 -13.22 1.59 0.09
N LYS A 18 -14.42 2.19 0.16
CA LYS A 18 -14.63 3.46 0.88
C LYS A 18 -14.34 3.31 2.37
N ASP A 19 -14.82 2.24 2.98
CA ASP A 19 -14.61 1.94 4.39
C ASP A 19 -13.12 1.73 4.70
N LEU A 20 -12.45 0.89 3.94
CA LEU A 20 -11.01 0.61 4.12
C LEU A 20 -10.16 1.87 3.95
N VAL A 21 -10.42 2.67 2.91
CA VAL A 21 -9.72 3.95 2.69
C VAL A 21 -9.95 4.90 3.86
N MET A 22 -11.18 5.02 4.35
CA MET A 22 -11.49 5.88 5.50
C MET A 22 -10.78 5.40 6.76
N LYS A 23 -10.81 4.09 7.05
CA LYS A 23 -10.14 3.50 8.23
C LYS A 23 -8.64 3.78 8.24
N PHE A 24 -7.93 3.59 7.12
CA PHE A 24 -6.50 3.88 7.06
C PHE A 24 -6.19 5.38 7.10
N LYS A 25 -7.04 6.25 6.53
CA LYS A 25 -6.92 7.70 6.70
C LYS A 25 -7.11 8.15 8.15
N LEU A 26 -8.05 7.55 8.86
CA LEU A 26 -8.28 7.83 10.29
C LEU A 26 -7.10 7.34 11.13
N LEU A 27 -6.52 6.18 10.81
CA LEU A 27 -5.32 5.68 11.48
C LEU A 27 -4.14 6.66 11.31
N LYS A 28 -3.91 7.20 10.08
CA LYS A 28 -2.92 8.27 9.86
C LYS A 28 -3.21 9.50 10.72
N LYS A 29 -4.49 9.92 10.79
CA LYS A 29 -4.91 11.07 11.58
C LYS A 29 -4.67 10.84 13.07
N GLU A 30 -4.99 9.66 13.60
CA GLU A 30 -4.76 9.28 14.99
C GLU A 30 -3.27 9.36 15.38
N HIS A 31 -2.36 8.87 14.56
CA HIS A 31 -0.92 9.02 14.78
C HIS A 31 -0.54 10.49 14.92
N ARG A 32 -1.03 11.36 14.03
CA ARG A 32 -0.76 12.80 14.07
C ARG A 32 -1.27 13.46 15.35
N GLU A 33 -2.50 13.14 15.77
CA GLU A 33 -3.12 13.70 16.98
C GLU A 33 -2.40 13.28 18.26
N LYS A 34 -1.79 12.09 18.25
CA LYS A 34 -0.96 11.59 19.36
C LYS A 34 0.52 12.03 19.26
N ASN A 35 0.89 12.89 18.32
CA ASN A 35 2.27 13.26 18.00
C ASN A 35 3.19 12.05 17.77
N LEU A 36 2.64 10.97 17.19
CA LEU A 36 3.38 9.78 16.81
C LEU A 36 3.73 9.85 15.31
N TYR A 37 4.86 9.27 14.95
CA TYR A 37 5.20 9.07 13.55
C TYR A 37 4.19 8.14 12.89
N SER A 38 3.63 8.57 11.74
CA SER A 38 2.72 7.74 10.95
C SER A 38 3.48 7.04 9.81
N PRO A 39 3.44 5.72 9.71
CA PRO A 39 4.03 5.01 8.57
C PRO A 39 3.22 5.19 7.28
N ILE A 40 2.01 5.77 7.36
CA ILE A 40 1.11 5.99 6.23
C ILE A 40 1.24 7.43 5.75
N GLU A 41 1.64 7.62 4.47
CA GLU A 41 1.67 8.93 3.84
C GLU A 41 0.39 9.22 3.06
N GLN A 42 -0.07 8.30 2.22
CA GLN A 42 -1.27 8.46 1.42
C GLN A 42 -2.07 7.16 1.34
N VAL A 43 -3.39 7.30 1.25
CA VAL A 43 -4.31 6.16 1.04
C VAL A 43 -5.25 6.49 -0.10
N THR A 44 -5.31 5.61 -1.09
CA THR A 44 -6.25 5.67 -2.20
C THR A 44 -6.93 4.32 -2.37
N GLY A 45 -8.06 4.30 -3.05
CA GLY A 45 -8.77 3.06 -3.33
C GLY A 45 -9.53 3.14 -4.63
N ARG A 46 -9.73 1.99 -5.25
CA ARG A 46 -10.53 1.88 -6.48
C ARG A 46 -11.25 0.54 -6.52
N VAL A 47 -12.38 0.51 -7.19
CA VAL A 47 -13.00 -0.71 -7.69
C VAL A 47 -12.50 -0.93 -9.12
N LYS A 48 -12.14 -2.16 -9.43
CA LYS A 48 -11.66 -2.56 -10.76
C LYS A 48 -12.75 -2.33 -11.81
N SER A 49 -12.39 -1.81 -12.98
CA SER A 49 -13.36 -1.59 -14.06
C SER A 49 -13.93 -2.92 -14.58
N ILE A 50 -15.17 -2.90 -15.05
CA ILE A 50 -15.84 -4.07 -15.61
C ILE A 50 -14.99 -4.70 -16.72
N ASN A 51 -14.43 -3.89 -17.62
CA ASN A 51 -13.58 -4.38 -18.70
C ASN A 51 -12.36 -5.14 -18.17
N SER A 52 -11.68 -4.58 -17.15
CA SER A 52 -10.51 -5.24 -16.54
C SER A 52 -10.88 -6.49 -15.75
N ILE A 53 -12.10 -6.57 -15.22
CA ILE A 53 -12.62 -7.80 -14.58
C ILE A 53 -12.83 -8.86 -15.65
N LEU A 54 -13.51 -8.52 -16.76
CA LEU A 54 -13.78 -9.43 -17.87
C LEU A 54 -12.48 -9.95 -18.52
N GLU A 55 -11.50 -9.07 -18.78
CA GLU A 55 -10.18 -9.46 -19.28
C GLU A 55 -9.52 -10.47 -18.33
N LYS A 56 -9.51 -10.20 -17.03
CA LYS A 56 -8.91 -11.09 -16.04
C LYS A 56 -9.64 -12.43 -15.90
N MET A 57 -10.97 -12.42 -16.05
CA MET A 57 -11.78 -13.67 -16.10
C MET A 57 -11.40 -14.52 -17.32
N GLN A 58 -11.22 -13.90 -18.48
CA GLN A 58 -10.78 -14.60 -19.70
C GLN A 58 -9.38 -15.19 -19.53
N ASP A 59 -8.41 -14.39 -19.04
CA ASP A 59 -7.02 -14.82 -18.85
C ASP A 59 -6.90 -15.98 -17.86
N LYS A 60 -7.72 -15.97 -16.81
CA LYS A 60 -7.73 -17.01 -15.76
C LYS A 60 -8.74 -18.14 -16.02
N HIS A 61 -9.51 -18.09 -17.10
CA HIS A 61 -10.60 -19.03 -17.40
C HIS A 61 -11.61 -19.16 -16.25
N VAL A 62 -11.99 -18.03 -15.63
CA VAL A 62 -12.91 -17.97 -14.49
C VAL A 62 -14.34 -17.76 -14.99
N SER A 63 -15.27 -18.60 -14.51
CA SER A 63 -16.71 -18.47 -14.77
C SER A 63 -17.33 -17.35 -13.94
N TRP A 64 -18.56 -16.94 -14.29
CA TRP A 64 -19.29 -15.92 -13.54
C TRP A 64 -19.54 -16.32 -12.08
N ASP A 65 -19.86 -17.58 -11.83
CA ASP A 65 -20.16 -18.09 -10.48
C ASP A 65 -18.92 -18.15 -9.58
N GLU A 66 -17.72 -18.22 -10.17
CA GLU A 66 -16.44 -18.25 -9.47
C GLU A 66 -15.79 -16.87 -9.34
N LEU A 67 -16.40 -15.81 -9.91
CA LEU A 67 -15.80 -14.49 -10.05
C LEU A 67 -15.38 -13.91 -8.70
N GLU A 68 -16.26 -13.91 -7.71
CA GLU A 68 -16.03 -13.31 -6.40
C GLU A 68 -14.95 -14.06 -5.59
N GLU A 69 -14.78 -15.35 -5.84
CA GLU A 69 -13.79 -16.20 -5.18
C GLU A 69 -12.41 -16.08 -5.82
N LYS A 70 -12.34 -16.07 -7.17
CA LYS A 70 -11.08 -16.17 -7.92
C LYS A 70 -10.49 -14.83 -8.35
N ILE A 71 -11.30 -13.75 -8.37
CA ILE A 71 -10.85 -12.39 -8.70
C ILE A 71 -10.78 -11.54 -7.43
N GLU A 72 -9.69 -11.69 -6.68
CA GLU A 72 -9.50 -11.12 -5.34
C GLU A 72 -9.19 -9.61 -5.34
N ASP A 73 -8.94 -9.00 -6.51
CA ASP A 73 -8.53 -7.60 -6.67
C ASP A 73 -9.62 -6.69 -7.27
N ILE A 74 -10.90 -7.08 -7.13
CA ILE A 74 -12.03 -6.22 -7.51
C ILE A 74 -12.04 -4.97 -6.64
N ALA A 75 -11.92 -5.12 -5.31
CA ALA A 75 -11.65 -4.03 -4.40
C ALA A 75 -10.13 -3.86 -4.24
N GLY A 76 -9.61 -2.68 -4.57
CA GLY A 76 -8.19 -2.37 -4.42
C GLY A 76 -7.98 -1.15 -3.54
N VAL A 77 -7.11 -1.27 -2.54
CA VAL A 77 -6.64 -0.17 -1.70
C VAL A 77 -5.13 -0.04 -1.87
N ARG A 78 -4.65 1.19 -2.00
CA ARG A 78 -3.22 1.48 -2.06
C ARG A 78 -2.83 2.36 -0.90
N ILE A 79 -1.82 1.93 -0.16
CA ILE A 79 -1.20 2.65 0.94
C ILE A 79 0.22 3.02 0.52
N ILE A 80 0.53 4.31 0.58
CA ILE A 80 1.85 4.84 0.27
C ILE A 80 2.56 5.17 1.57
N CYS A 81 3.79 4.72 1.69
CA CYS A 81 4.73 4.98 2.77
C CYS A 81 5.85 5.92 2.30
N GLN A 82 6.51 6.60 3.23
CA GLN A 82 7.69 7.43 2.89
C GLN A 82 8.94 6.57 2.71
N PHE A 83 9.12 5.53 3.55
CA PHE A 83 10.34 4.72 3.62
C PHE A 83 10.03 3.22 3.52
N CYS A 84 11.02 2.42 3.11
CA CYS A 84 10.86 0.98 2.95
C CYS A 84 10.49 0.27 4.25
N GLU A 85 11.07 0.65 5.37
CA GLU A 85 10.79 0.05 6.68
C GLU A 85 9.36 0.33 7.19
N ASP A 86 8.67 1.32 6.62
CA ASP A 86 7.28 1.61 6.96
C ASP A 86 6.30 0.62 6.33
N ILE A 87 6.71 -0.06 5.26
CA ILE A 87 5.89 -1.08 4.59
C ILE A 87 5.56 -2.21 5.58
N GLU A 88 6.56 -2.74 6.28
CA GLU A 88 6.35 -3.80 7.27
C GLU A 88 5.55 -3.30 8.49
N LYS A 89 5.74 -2.04 8.91
CA LYS A 89 4.91 -1.45 9.98
C LYS A 89 3.43 -1.40 9.58
N VAL A 90 3.13 -1.00 8.35
CA VAL A 90 1.76 -0.98 7.83
C VAL A 90 1.21 -2.40 7.69
N ALA A 91 1.99 -3.35 7.17
CA ALA A 91 1.59 -4.75 7.08
C ALA A 91 1.27 -5.33 8.47
N SER A 92 2.11 -5.06 9.47
CA SER A 92 1.86 -5.45 10.86
C SER A 92 0.60 -4.80 11.46
N LEU A 93 0.34 -3.52 11.15
CA LEU A 93 -0.91 -2.86 11.58
C LEU A 93 -2.13 -3.56 10.97
N ILE A 94 -2.07 -4.01 9.72
CA ILE A 94 -3.16 -4.73 9.05
C ILE A 94 -3.36 -6.11 9.67
N ARG A 95 -2.30 -6.88 9.90
CA ARG A 95 -2.35 -8.22 10.51
C ARG A 95 -3.01 -8.21 11.90
N ASN A 96 -2.76 -7.16 12.67
CA ASN A 96 -3.27 -7.01 14.05
C ASN A 96 -4.72 -6.47 14.13
N ARG A 97 -5.39 -6.24 13.00
CA ARG A 97 -6.76 -5.75 13.00
C ARG A 97 -7.76 -6.89 13.24
N SER A 98 -8.79 -6.60 14.05
CA SER A 98 -9.90 -7.53 14.32
C SER A 98 -11.05 -7.42 13.33
N ASP A 99 -11.10 -6.34 12.53
CA ASP A 99 -12.20 -6.05 11.59
C ASP A 99 -11.93 -6.52 10.16
N MET A 100 -10.79 -7.20 9.93
CA MET A 100 -10.46 -7.87 8.68
C MET A 100 -9.54 -9.06 8.96
N LYS A 101 -9.47 -9.99 8.02
CA LYS A 101 -8.60 -11.18 8.10
C LYS A 101 -7.67 -11.20 6.90
N VAL A 102 -6.38 -11.32 7.13
CA VAL A 102 -5.38 -11.53 6.07
C VAL A 102 -5.50 -12.96 5.56
N LEU A 103 -5.66 -13.14 4.25
CA LEU A 103 -5.77 -14.43 3.57
C LEU A 103 -4.47 -14.82 2.89
N GLU A 104 -3.82 -13.86 2.23
CA GLU A 104 -2.57 -14.08 1.49
C GLU A 104 -1.68 -12.86 1.56
N GLU A 105 -0.37 -13.06 1.55
CA GLU A 105 0.64 -12.00 1.47
C GLU A 105 1.68 -12.33 0.39
N LYS A 106 2.09 -11.33 -0.40
CA LYS A 106 3.12 -11.45 -1.42
C LYS A 106 4.10 -10.29 -1.31
N ASP A 107 5.34 -10.60 -0.96
CA ASP A 107 6.41 -9.62 -0.85
C ASP A 107 7.17 -9.49 -2.19
N TYR A 108 6.76 -8.50 -2.98
CA TYR A 108 7.51 -8.05 -4.16
C TYR A 108 8.45 -6.89 -3.86
N VAL A 109 8.62 -6.50 -2.58
CA VAL A 109 9.61 -5.47 -2.19
C VAL A 109 10.99 -6.07 -2.15
N THR A 110 11.16 -7.20 -1.45
CA THR A 110 12.43 -7.94 -1.35
C THR A 110 12.73 -8.74 -2.61
N GLN A 111 11.73 -9.41 -3.16
CA GLN A 111 11.84 -10.26 -4.34
C GLN A 111 11.14 -9.62 -5.55
N GLY A 112 11.62 -8.46 -6.01
CA GLY A 112 11.00 -7.75 -7.13
C GLY A 112 10.64 -8.67 -8.31
N LYS A 113 9.62 -8.30 -9.10
CA LYS A 113 9.32 -8.99 -10.36
C LYS A 113 10.41 -8.74 -11.39
N ASP A 114 10.53 -9.60 -12.39
CA ASP A 114 11.49 -9.46 -13.50
C ASP A 114 11.38 -8.11 -14.23
N SER A 115 10.17 -7.51 -14.25
CA SER A 115 9.93 -6.17 -14.79
C SER A 115 10.54 -5.04 -13.96
N GLY A 116 10.99 -5.31 -12.71
CA GLY A 116 11.40 -4.32 -11.74
C GLY A 116 10.27 -3.82 -10.82
N TYR A 117 9.04 -4.30 -11.02
CA TYR A 117 7.90 -3.94 -10.17
C TYR A 117 8.12 -4.35 -8.72
N ARG A 118 7.86 -3.43 -7.78
CA ARG A 118 7.95 -3.63 -6.34
C ARG A 118 6.69 -3.14 -5.64
N SER A 119 6.18 -3.96 -4.72
CA SER A 119 5.04 -3.66 -3.86
C SER A 119 4.85 -4.78 -2.85
N TYR A 120 4.33 -4.49 -1.68
CA TYR A 120 3.82 -5.52 -0.77
C TYR A 120 2.32 -5.67 -0.98
N HIS A 121 1.86 -6.88 -1.24
CA HIS A 121 0.46 -7.17 -1.51
C HIS A 121 -0.13 -8.00 -0.40
N MET A 122 -1.31 -7.61 0.07
CA MET A 122 -2.10 -8.37 1.03
C MET A 122 -3.51 -8.57 0.49
N ILE A 123 -3.97 -9.80 0.44
CA ILE A 123 -5.38 -10.11 0.20
C ILE A 123 -6.04 -10.23 1.57
N VAL A 124 -7.07 -9.45 1.79
CA VAL A 124 -7.82 -9.46 3.04
C VAL A 124 -9.29 -9.81 2.78
N SER A 125 -9.89 -10.58 3.69
CA SER A 125 -11.33 -10.71 3.80
C SER A 125 -11.86 -9.58 4.69
N TYR A 126 -12.82 -8.82 4.17
CA TYR A 126 -13.46 -7.70 4.84
C TYR A 126 -14.98 -7.84 4.79
N CYS A 127 -15.65 -7.68 5.93
CA CYS A 127 -17.10 -7.76 6.01
C CYS A 127 -17.73 -6.38 5.75
N ALA A 128 -18.32 -6.20 4.56
CA ALA A 128 -19.06 -5.00 4.21
C ALA A 128 -20.53 -5.10 4.65
N GLU A 129 -21.02 -4.04 5.30
CA GLU A 129 -22.45 -3.91 5.66
C GLU A 129 -23.24 -3.35 4.47
N THR A 130 -24.18 -4.14 3.93
CA THR A 130 -25.02 -3.75 2.80
C THR A 130 -26.49 -3.66 3.23
N LEU A 131 -27.35 -3.11 2.37
CA LEU A 131 -28.81 -3.07 2.61
C LEU A 131 -29.42 -4.48 2.76
N THR A 132 -28.80 -5.50 2.17
CA THR A 132 -29.26 -6.89 2.21
C THR A 132 -28.57 -7.70 3.32
N GLY A 133 -27.72 -7.06 4.14
CA GLY A 133 -26.97 -7.69 5.22
C GLY A 133 -25.47 -7.68 5.00
N LYS A 134 -24.79 -8.47 5.80
CA LYS A 134 -23.33 -8.60 5.75
C LYS A 134 -22.88 -9.37 4.51
N LYS A 135 -21.89 -8.85 3.81
CA LYS A 135 -21.23 -9.53 2.70
C LYS A 135 -19.72 -9.55 2.91
N GLU A 136 -19.13 -10.72 2.84
CA GLU A 136 -17.68 -10.91 2.89
C GLU A 136 -17.08 -10.54 1.53
N ILE A 137 -16.07 -9.69 1.52
CA ILE A 137 -15.44 -9.14 0.32
C ILE A 137 -13.94 -9.39 0.40
N HIS A 138 -13.36 -9.93 -0.67
CA HIS A 138 -11.92 -9.93 -0.85
C HIS A 138 -11.45 -8.57 -1.35
N ALA A 139 -10.44 -8.01 -0.71
CA ALA A 139 -9.81 -6.76 -1.10
C ALA A 139 -8.30 -6.92 -1.17
N GLU A 140 -7.69 -6.40 -2.24
CA GLU A 140 -6.24 -6.31 -2.38
C GLU A 140 -5.76 -5.00 -1.77
N ILE A 141 -4.84 -5.09 -0.80
CA ILE A 141 -4.13 -3.93 -0.24
C ILE A 141 -2.70 -3.96 -0.78
N GLN A 142 -2.33 -2.92 -1.52
CA GLN A 142 -0.99 -2.70 -2.06
C GLN A 142 -0.27 -1.66 -1.21
N ILE A 143 0.88 -2.01 -0.65
CA ILE A 143 1.70 -1.12 0.16
C ILE A 143 3.00 -0.86 -0.60
N ARG A 144 3.36 0.43 -0.77
CA ARG A 144 4.50 0.89 -1.56
C ARG A 144 5.14 2.11 -0.93
N THR A 145 6.40 2.38 -1.29
CA THR A 145 6.96 3.72 -1.08
C THR A 145 6.46 4.70 -2.16
N LEU A 146 6.71 5.99 -1.94
CA LEU A 146 6.47 7.04 -2.94
C LEU A 146 7.21 6.75 -4.25
N ALA A 147 8.46 6.31 -4.17
CA ALA A 147 9.29 6.04 -5.34
C ALA A 147 8.81 4.79 -6.08
N MET A 148 8.43 3.72 -5.38
CA MET A 148 7.81 2.52 -5.97
C MET A 148 6.50 2.86 -6.68
N ASP A 149 5.66 3.71 -6.09
CA ASP A 149 4.38 4.09 -6.72
C ASP A 149 4.57 4.99 -7.94
N PHE A 150 5.55 5.90 -7.90
CA PHE A 150 5.94 6.69 -9.06
C PHE A 150 6.33 5.79 -10.24
N TRP A 151 7.26 4.85 -10.03
CA TRP A 151 7.71 3.94 -11.06
C TRP A 151 6.55 3.07 -11.62
N ALA A 152 5.75 2.46 -10.74
CA ALA A 152 4.64 1.60 -11.13
C ALA A 152 3.55 2.35 -11.91
N THR A 153 3.32 3.63 -11.60
CA THR A 153 2.38 4.47 -12.33
C THR A 153 2.85 4.76 -13.75
N ILE A 154 4.14 5.06 -13.92
CA ILE A 154 4.74 5.31 -15.24
C ILE A 154 4.77 4.02 -16.07
N GLU A 155 5.22 2.92 -15.49
CA GLU A 155 5.28 1.61 -16.16
C GLU A 155 3.89 1.19 -16.67
N HIS A 156 2.86 1.25 -15.83
CA HIS A 156 1.49 0.94 -16.21
C HIS A 156 0.98 1.83 -17.35
N SER A 157 1.29 3.13 -17.31
CA SER A 157 0.91 4.08 -18.38
C SER A 157 1.56 3.74 -19.71
N LEU A 158 2.83 3.29 -19.68
CA LEU A 158 3.57 2.89 -20.88
C LEU A 158 3.07 1.54 -21.43
N GLN A 159 2.84 0.55 -20.57
CA GLN A 159 2.29 -0.75 -20.98
C GLN A 159 0.92 -0.59 -21.65
N TYR A 160 0.04 0.25 -21.09
CA TYR A 160 -1.26 0.54 -21.68
C TYR A 160 -1.16 1.15 -23.08
N LYS A 161 -0.23 2.09 -23.31
CA LYS A 161 0.01 2.70 -24.62
C LYS A 161 0.51 1.69 -25.67
N TYR A 162 1.34 0.75 -25.25
CA TYR A 162 1.94 -0.27 -26.15
C TYR A 162 1.10 -1.56 -26.24
N LYS A 163 -0.08 -1.63 -25.58
CA LYS A 163 -0.95 -2.82 -25.58
C LYS A 163 -0.19 -4.13 -25.26
N GLY A 164 0.74 -4.06 -24.29
CA GLY A 164 1.54 -5.20 -23.86
C GLY A 164 2.77 -5.54 -24.73
N ASN A 165 2.93 -4.95 -25.91
CA ASN A 165 4.09 -5.18 -26.80
C ASN A 165 5.18 -4.11 -26.60
N VAL A 166 5.73 -4.02 -25.39
CA VAL A 166 6.84 -3.09 -25.12
C VAL A 166 8.13 -3.62 -25.75
N PRO A 167 8.82 -2.84 -26.61
CA PRO A 167 10.09 -3.25 -27.17
C PRO A 167 11.13 -3.60 -26.09
N ALA A 168 11.94 -4.64 -26.34
CA ALA A 168 12.88 -5.16 -25.34
C ALA A 168 13.87 -4.10 -24.80
N ASN A 169 14.32 -3.18 -25.66
CA ASN A 169 15.18 -2.07 -25.25
C ASN A 169 14.50 -1.11 -24.26
N LEU A 170 13.18 -0.88 -24.38
CA LEU A 170 12.42 -0.07 -23.45
C LEU A 170 12.12 -0.84 -22.16
N ALA A 171 11.84 -2.14 -22.24
CA ALA A 171 11.66 -2.99 -21.07
C ALA A 171 12.94 -3.00 -20.21
N ASN A 172 14.11 -3.17 -20.80
CA ASN A 172 15.40 -3.10 -20.09
C ASN A 172 15.61 -1.74 -19.41
N ARG A 173 15.32 -0.64 -20.09
CA ARG A 173 15.41 0.72 -19.49
C ARG A 173 14.44 0.93 -18.34
N LEU A 174 13.24 0.34 -18.40
CA LEU A 174 12.29 0.38 -17.27
C LEU A 174 12.82 -0.41 -16.08
N THR A 175 13.45 -1.56 -16.30
CA THR A 175 14.10 -2.33 -15.23
C THR A 175 15.29 -1.58 -14.63
N GLU A 176 16.13 -0.92 -15.44
CA GLU A 176 17.22 -0.06 -14.94
C GLU A 176 16.68 1.12 -14.10
N ALA A 177 15.58 1.74 -14.53
CA ALA A 177 14.91 2.78 -13.77
C ALA A 177 14.36 2.25 -12.44
N ALA A 178 13.79 1.03 -12.42
CA ALA A 178 13.33 0.39 -11.18
C ALA A 178 14.48 0.16 -10.19
N ASN A 179 15.65 -0.27 -10.67
CA ASN A 179 16.84 -0.42 -9.83
C ASN A 179 17.35 0.92 -9.29
N SER A 180 17.22 2.01 -10.04
CA SER A 180 17.56 3.36 -9.57
C SER A 180 16.60 3.84 -8.49
N VAL A 181 15.30 3.53 -8.63
CA VAL A 181 14.26 3.80 -7.61
C VAL A 181 14.56 3.04 -6.31
N LEU A 182 14.93 1.76 -6.41
CA LEU A 182 15.30 0.98 -5.24
C LEU A 182 16.48 1.60 -4.47
N LYS A 183 17.55 1.96 -5.19
CA LYS A 183 18.71 2.62 -4.57
C LYS A 183 18.35 3.95 -3.92
N LEU A 184 17.44 4.72 -4.53
CA LEU A 184 16.94 5.96 -3.93
C LEU A 184 16.19 5.71 -2.62
N ASP A 185 15.30 4.70 -2.59
CA ASP A 185 14.56 4.32 -1.38
C ASP A 185 15.51 3.87 -0.26
N GLU A 186 16.52 3.05 -0.57
CA GLU A 186 17.54 2.61 0.37
C GLU A 186 18.34 3.80 0.94
N GLU A 187 18.79 4.71 0.08
CA GLU A 187 19.53 5.91 0.50
C GLU A 187 18.67 6.82 1.38
N MET A 188 17.41 7.04 1.04
CA MET A 188 16.49 7.83 1.87
C MET A 188 16.23 7.20 3.25
N SER A 189 16.18 5.88 3.34
CA SER A 189 16.08 5.17 4.62
C SER A 189 17.34 5.34 5.48
N LEU A 190 18.52 5.32 4.87
CA LEU A 190 19.80 5.59 5.56
C LEU A 190 19.85 7.05 6.09
N VAL A 191 19.56 8.01 5.23
CA VAL A 191 19.52 9.45 5.62
C VAL A 191 18.56 9.66 6.78
N ARG A 192 17.36 9.02 6.76
CA ARG A 192 16.42 9.09 7.87
C ARG A 192 17.04 8.57 9.17
N SER A 193 17.71 7.41 9.13
CA SER A 193 18.35 6.81 10.30
C SER A 193 19.40 7.75 10.89
N GLU A 194 20.27 8.33 10.06
CA GLU A 194 21.30 9.28 10.48
C GLU A 194 20.69 10.55 11.13
N VAL A 195 19.62 11.10 10.54
CA VAL A 195 18.91 12.25 11.12
C VAL A 195 18.31 11.92 12.48
N MET A 196 17.69 10.74 12.62
CA MET A 196 17.13 10.31 13.90
C MET A 196 18.19 10.11 14.98
N ASP A 197 19.34 9.58 14.62
CA ASP A 197 20.46 9.38 15.57
C ASP A 197 21.12 10.72 15.96
N ALA A 198 21.25 11.65 15.03
CA ALA A 198 21.69 13.01 15.34
C ALA A 198 20.74 13.74 16.30
N GLN A 199 19.41 13.60 16.08
CA GLN A 199 18.40 14.18 16.96
C GLN A 199 18.47 13.59 18.39
N LYS A 200 18.60 12.25 18.52
CA LYS A 200 18.78 11.61 19.84
C LYS A 200 20.01 12.12 20.57
N SER A 201 21.13 12.27 19.85
CA SER A 201 22.38 12.77 20.42
C SER A 201 22.24 14.21 20.92
N MET A 202 21.56 15.08 20.17
CA MET A 202 21.29 16.47 20.59
C MET A 202 20.40 16.54 21.84
N LEU A 203 19.35 15.70 21.91
CA LEU A 203 18.47 15.64 23.08
C LEU A 203 19.22 15.13 24.32
N HIS A 204 20.11 14.16 24.16
CA HIS A 204 20.93 13.67 25.26
C HIS A 204 21.89 14.73 25.79
N GLN A 205 22.56 15.49 24.91
CA GLN A 205 23.40 16.61 25.31
C GLN A 205 22.63 17.73 26.01
N SER A 206 21.44 18.09 25.54
CA SER A 206 20.58 19.08 26.18
C SER A 206 20.15 18.68 27.58
N ASN A 207 19.80 17.40 27.80
CA ASN A 207 19.41 16.87 29.12
C ASN A 207 20.60 16.82 30.07
N LEU A 208 21.81 16.51 29.62
CA LEU A 208 23.03 16.57 30.41
C LEU A 208 23.34 18.03 30.85
N CYS A 209 23.24 19.02 29.96
CA CYS A 209 23.41 20.43 30.33
C CYS A 209 22.40 20.87 31.41
N LEU A 210 21.15 20.44 31.32
CA LEU A 210 20.14 20.81 32.35
C LEU A 210 20.43 20.18 33.73
N LEU A 211 20.97 18.97 33.79
CA LEU A 211 21.38 18.32 35.02
C LEU A 211 22.56 19.04 35.69
N TYR A 212 23.58 19.45 34.91
CA TYR A 212 24.74 20.20 35.44
C TYR A 212 24.38 21.61 35.91
N THR A 213 23.35 22.24 35.35
CA THR A 213 22.90 23.58 35.79
C THR A 213 22.01 23.53 37.04
N SER A 214 21.34 22.41 37.34
CA SER A 214 20.58 22.27 38.58
C SER A 214 21.47 22.00 39.81
N ASP A 215 22.54 21.22 39.64
CA ASP A 215 23.48 20.94 40.74
C ASP A 215 24.36 22.17 41.11
N ALA A 216 24.50 23.16 40.22
CA ALA A 216 25.23 24.39 40.48
C ALA A 216 24.40 25.50 41.13
N ALA A 217 23.11 25.28 41.33
CA ALA A 217 22.18 26.24 41.96
C ALA A 217 21.93 25.95 43.47
N ASP A 218 22.44 24.83 43.99
CA ASP A 218 22.30 24.42 45.40
C ASP A 218 23.57 24.57 46.24
N GLU A 219 24.61 25.30 45.72
CA GLU A 219 25.74 25.79 46.51
C GLU A 219 25.62 27.34 46.67
#